data_fd5b864b8d3c19dd1fa1467ef8d5c25a
#
_entry.id   fd5b864b8d3c19dd1fa1467ef8d5c25a
#
_cell.length_a   1.000
_cell.length_b   1.000
_cell.length_c   1.000
_cell.angle_alpha   90.00
_cell.angle_beta   90.00
_cell.angle_gamma   90.00
#
_symmetry.space_group_name_H-M   'P 1'
#
loop_
_entity.id
_entity.type
_entity.pdbx_description
1 polymer ?
#
loop_
_entity_poly.entity_id
_entity_poly.type
_entity_poly.pdbx_seq_one_letter_code
_entity_poly.pdbx_strand_id
1 'polypeptide(L)'
;NSEATTRIEVVSNVQPKLLKYKIVNTYPHDYQAYTQGLEFHRDTLYEGTGNGSGPTGKRGISSLRKTDYKTGKVYKKVELADEYFGEGITILNNKVYQLTWQNNEGYIYDADTFKKEKTFPYFKKIEGWGITNDGTYLYQSDGTEKIWKIDPATLKEVDYINVYSYETKVKSVNELEWIDGKIYGNIYQKDAIAVINPKNGAVEAIINLVDLKSKVTQLPDTDVLNGIAYNPKTKTIFITGK
;
A
#
# COMPACT_ATOMS: atom_id res chain seq x y z
N ASN A 1 -35.03 35.69 2.45
CA ASN A 1 -33.97 35.04 3.21
C ASN A 1 -32.78 34.90 2.28
N SER A 2 -31.65 35.54 2.59
CA SER A 2 -30.39 35.33 1.90
C SER A 2 -29.54 34.36 2.74
N GLU A 3 -29.03 33.30 2.12
CA GLU A 3 -28.16 32.33 2.72
C GLU A 3 -26.73 32.55 2.21
N ALA A 4 -25.76 32.59 3.12
CA ALA A 4 -24.34 32.68 2.78
C ALA A 4 -23.61 31.43 3.29
N THR A 5 -22.92 30.75 2.39
CA THR A 5 -22.14 29.56 2.72
C THR A 5 -20.65 29.88 2.64
N THR A 6 -19.88 29.49 3.65
CA THR A 6 -18.42 29.54 3.64
C THR A 6 -17.85 28.16 3.84
N ARG A 7 -16.68 27.90 3.26
CA ARG A 7 -15.96 26.65 3.42
C ARG A 7 -14.73 26.88 4.29
N ILE A 8 -14.59 26.04 5.32
CA ILE A 8 -13.40 26.01 6.18
C ILE A 8 -12.66 24.72 5.90
N GLU A 9 -11.36 24.82 5.70
CA GLU A 9 -10.46 23.67 5.56
C GLU A 9 -9.55 23.61 6.79
N VAL A 10 -9.54 22.46 7.46
CA VAL A 10 -8.64 22.20 8.60
C VAL A 10 -7.40 21.54 8.06
N VAL A 11 -6.25 22.15 8.27
CA VAL A 11 -4.94 21.68 7.87
C VAL A 11 -4.11 21.23 9.07
N SER A 12 -2.98 20.55 8.82
CA SER A 12 -2.08 20.15 9.89
C SER A 12 -1.19 21.33 10.34
N ASN A 13 -0.93 21.44 11.64
CA ASN A 13 0.11 22.33 12.18
C ASN A 13 1.45 21.62 12.42
N VAL A 14 1.58 20.36 11.99
CA VAL A 14 2.78 19.56 12.17
C VAL A 14 3.70 19.72 10.97
N GLN A 15 4.92 20.20 11.23
CA GLN A 15 6.01 20.21 10.23
C GLN A 15 6.65 18.82 10.19
N PRO A 16 6.66 18.12 9.04
CA PRO A 16 7.22 16.79 8.94
C PRO A 16 8.74 16.80 9.14
N LYS A 17 9.25 15.81 9.88
CA LYS A 17 10.68 15.57 10.03
C LYS A 17 11.21 14.80 8.83
N LEU A 18 12.41 15.13 8.35
CA LEU A 18 13.10 14.30 7.38
C LEU A 18 13.84 13.18 8.10
N LEU A 19 13.46 11.95 7.81
CA LEU A 19 14.13 10.76 8.32
C LEU A 19 15.20 10.28 7.35
N LYS A 20 16.34 9.89 7.90
CA LYS A 20 17.40 9.22 7.15
C LYS A 20 17.19 7.71 7.20
N TYR A 21 17.63 7.00 6.18
CA TYR A 21 17.64 5.55 6.13
C TYR A 21 19.05 5.01 5.95
N LYS A 22 19.23 3.73 6.25
CA LYS A 22 20.43 2.96 5.99
C LYS A 22 20.02 1.67 5.29
N ILE A 23 20.65 1.36 4.17
CA ILE A 23 20.48 0.06 3.51
C ILE A 23 21.21 -0.98 4.37
N VAL A 24 20.45 -1.97 4.81
CA VAL A 24 20.99 -3.11 5.58
C VAL A 24 21.32 -4.27 4.65
N ASN A 25 20.42 -4.57 3.72
CA ASN A 25 20.57 -5.63 2.71
C ASN A 25 19.85 -5.24 1.42
N THR A 26 20.23 -5.91 0.34
CA THR A 26 19.52 -5.89 -0.94
C THR A 26 19.24 -7.35 -1.32
N TYR A 27 18.02 -7.65 -1.68
CA TYR A 27 17.55 -8.99 -1.99
C TYR A 27 17.06 -9.08 -3.43
N PRO A 28 17.13 -10.27 -4.05
CA PRO A 28 16.50 -10.50 -5.35
C PRO A 28 14.98 -10.30 -5.26
N HIS A 29 14.40 -9.76 -6.31
CA HIS A 29 12.95 -9.61 -6.46
C HIS A 29 12.55 -10.04 -7.89
N ASP A 30 11.35 -10.55 -8.05
CA ASP A 30 10.81 -10.87 -9.37
C ASP A 30 10.59 -9.58 -10.17
N TYR A 31 11.44 -9.35 -11.17
CA TYR A 31 11.38 -8.15 -12.01
C TYR A 31 10.09 -8.02 -12.84
N GLN A 32 9.27 -9.08 -12.91
CA GLN A 32 7.94 -9.03 -13.55
C GLN A 32 6.82 -8.70 -12.55
N ALA A 33 7.15 -8.57 -11.27
CA ALA A 33 6.18 -8.19 -10.26
C ALA A 33 5.89 -6.69 -10.35
N TYR A 34 4.69 -6.36 -10.78
CA TYR A 34 4.18 -4.99 -10.70
C TYR A 34 3.56 -4.78 -9.32
N THR A 35 4.43 -4.52 -8.32
CA THR A 35 4.07 -4.55 -6.90
C THR A 35 3.06 -3.47 -6.54
N GLN A 36 1.96 -3.88 -5.90
CA GLN A 36 0.88 -3.02 -5.43
C GLN A 36 0.61 -3.15 -3.93
N GLY A 37 1.06 -4.23 -3.32
CA GLY A 37 0.96 -4.44 -1.88
C GLY A 37 2.03 -5.38 -1.39
N LEU A 38 2.54 -5.15 -0.18
CA LEU A 38 3.63 -5.92 0.41
C LEU A 38 3.43 -5.99 1.92
N GLU A 39 3.47 -7.19 2.51
CA GLU A 39 3.33 -7.35 3.96
C GLU A 39 4.03 -8.61 4.46
N PHE A 40 4.66 -8.53 5.63
CA PHE A 40 5.14 -9.72 6.33
C PHE A 40 4.05 -10.36 7.18
N HIS A 41 3.88 -11.65 7.03
CA HIS A 41 3.04 -12.46 7.90
C HIS A 41 3.76 -13.75 8.31
N ARG A 42 3.97 -13.99 9.61
CA ARG A 42 4.69 -15.16 10.14
C ARG A 42 6.00 -15.44 9.42
N ASP A 43 6.89 -14.46 9.36
CA ASP A 43 8.20 -14.52 8.68
C ASP A 43 8.15 -14.75 7.16
N THR A 44 7.00 -14.73 6.54
CA THR A 44 6.81 -14.88 5.10
C THR A 44 6.43 -13.55 4.48
N LEU A 45 7.03 -13.22 3.34
CA LEU A 45 6.66 -12.04 2.58
C LEU A 45 5.49 -12.37 1.65
N TYR A 46 4.40 -11.62 1.81
CA TYR A 46 3.23 -11.66 0.91
C TYR A 46 3.29 -10.47 -0.02
N GLU A 47 2.89 -10.67 -1.25
CA GLU A 47 2.91 -9.63 -2.27
C GLU A 47 1.65 -9.68 -3.11
N GLY A 48 1.02 -8.52 -3.29
CA GLY A 48 -0.03 -8.27 -4.27
C GLY A 48 0.56 -7.57 -5.49
N THR A 49 0.23 -8.05 -6.69
CA THR A 49 0.71 -7.45 -7.94
C THR A 49 -0.44 -7.05 -8.84
N GLY A 50 -0.22 -6.01 -9.63
CA GLY A 50 -1.10 -5.57 -10.70
C GLY A 50 -0.64 -6.04 -12.08
N ASN A 51 -1.50 -5.87 -13.08
CA ASN A 51 -1.20 -6.16 -14.48
C ASN A 51 -0.84 -4.89 -15.28
N GLY A 52 -0.22 -3.92 -14.61
CA GLY A 52 0.30 -2.71 -15.24
C GLY A 52 1.41 -2.99 -16.24
N SER A 53 1.63 -2.04 -17.11
CA SER A 53 2.73 -2.09 -18.08
C SER A 53 3.83 -1.12 -17.65
N GLY A 54 5.07 -1.61 -17.63
CA GLY A 54 6.23 -0.76 -17.50
C GLY A 54 6.48 0.08 -18.76
N PRO A 55 7.55 0.89 -18.78
CA PRO A 55 7.89 1.77 -19.91
C PRO A 55 8.04 1.07 -21.26
N THR A 56 8.40 -0.20 -21.32
CA THR A 56 8.48 -0.97 -22.58
C THR A 56 7.14 -1.50 -23.07
N GLY A 57 6.08 -1.34 -22.28
CA GLY A 57 4.75 -1.88 -22.56
C GLY A 57 4.57 -3.36 -22.18
N LYS A 58 5.58 -4.00 -21.58
CA LYS A 58 5.46 -5.37 -21.09
C LYS A 58 4.51 -5.38 -19.89
N ARG A 59 3.44 -6.14 -19.99
CA ARG A 59 2.39 -6.21 -18.98
C ARG A 59 2.75 -7.20 -17.87
N GLY A 60 2.53 -6.80 -16.62
CA GLY A 60 2.57 -7.68 -15.46
C GLY A 60 1.34 -8.59 -15.38
N ILE A 61 1.30 -9.41 -14.32
CA ILE A 61 0.18 -10.32 -14.02
C ILE A 61 -0.35 -9.96 -12.64
N SER A 62 -1.65 -9.69 -12.54
CA SER A 62 -2.31 -9.49 -11.26
C SER A 62 -2.31 -10.78 -10.45
N SER A 63 -1.76 -10.73 -9.25
CA SER A 63 -1.65 -11.93 -8.41
C SER A 63 -1.58 -11.61 -6.92
N LEU A 64 -1.87 -12.62 -6.10
CA LEU A 64 -1.45 -12.72 -4.71
C LEU A 64 -0.38 -13.80 -4.62
N ARG A 65 0.74 -13.52 -3.95
CA ARG A 65 1.88 -14.43 -3.89
C ARG A 65 2.56 -14.48 -2.52
N LYS A 66 3.20 -15.61 -2.23
CA LYS A 66 4.16 -15.80 -1.13
C LYS A 66 5.56 -15.90 -1.71
N THR A 67 6.48 -15.13 -1.15
CA THR A 67 7.83 -15.01 -1.68
C THR A 67 8.86 -15.26 -0.58
N ASP A 68 9.88 -16.05 -0.91
CA ASP A 68 11.11 -16.07 -0.11
C ASP A 68 11.89 -14.79 -0.42
N TYR A 69 11.87 -13.84 0.49
CA TYR A 69 12.52 -12.55 0.29
C TYR A 69 14.04 -12.65 0.14
N LYS A 70 14.67 -13.71 0.67
CA LYS A 70 16.14 -13.89 0.57
C LYS A 70 16.57 -14.31 -0.82
N THR A 71 15.77 -15.11 -1.50
CA THR A 71 16.07 -15.66 -2.82
C THR A 71 15.26 -15.04 -3.95
N GLY A 72 14.19 -14.29 -3.62
CA GLY A 72 13.23 -13.77 -4.60
C GLY A 72 12.29 -14.83 -5.17
N LYS A 73 12.39 -16.10 -4.71
CA LYS A 73 11.58 -17.20 -5.24
C LYS A 73 10.13 -17.07 -4.81
N VAL A 74 9.23 -17.01 -5.78
CA VAL A 74 7.77 -17.13 -5.55
C VAL A 74 7.45 -18.63 -5.41
N TYR A 75 7.00 -19.06 -4.24
CA TYR A 75 6.68 -20.48 -3.99
C TYR A 75 5.19 -20.77 -3.88
N LYS A 76 4.36 -19.74 -3.83
CA LYS A 76 2.90 -19.88 -3.94
C LYS A 76 2.33 -18.64 -4.61
N LYS A 77 1.40 -18.85 -5.55
CA LYS A 77 0.75 -17.77 -6.29
C LYS A 77 -0.67 -18.15 -6.65
N VAL A 78 -1.58 -17.19 -6.62
CA VAL A 78 -2.89 -17.22 -7.25
C VAL A 78 -3.01 -15.99 -8.15
N GLU A 79 -3.42 -16.20 -9.38
CA GLU A 79 -3.61 -15.12 -10.36
C GLU A 79 -5.06 -14.65 -10.36
N LEU A 80 -5.25 -13.36 -10.58
CA LEU A 80 -6.56 -12.78 -10.84
C LEU A 80 -6.86 -12.92 -12.34
N ALA A 81 -8.14 -12.89 -12.70
CA ALA A 81 -8.53 -12.81 -14.11
C ALA A 81 -8.03 -11.49 -14.75
N ASP A 82 -7.79 -11.52 -16.06
CA ASP A 82 -7.11 -10.43 -16.79
C ASP A 82 -7.82 -9.07 -16.73
N GLU A 83 -9.13 -9.06 -16.51
CA GLU A 83 -9.93 -7.86 -16.33
C GLU A 83 -9.71 -7.15 -14.99
N TYR A 84 -9.04 -7.80 -14.02
CA TYR A 84 -8.77 -7.24 -12.70
C TYR A 84 -7.34 -6.75 -12.58
N PHE A 85 -7.21 -5.50 -12.25
CA PHE A 85 -5.93 -4.95 -11.82
C PHE A 85 -5.83 -5.15 -10.30
N GLY A 86 -4.97 -6.10 -9.85
CA GLY A 86 -4.72 -6.35 -8.43
C GLY A 86 -3.98 -5.19 -7.79
N GLU A 87 -4.37 -4.84 -6.59
CA GLU A 87 -3.86 -3.72 -5.82
C GLU A 87 -3.36 -4.14 -4.44
N GLY A 88 -3.35 -3.24 -3.48
CA GLY A 88 -2.83 -3.43 -2.14
C GLY A 88 -3.36 -4.68 -1.44
N ILE A 89 -2.56 -5.23 -0.55
CA ILE A 89 -2.92 -6.35 0.31
C ILE A 89 -2.66 -6.04 1.77
N THR A 90 -3.41 -6.69 2.66
CA THR A 90 -3.09 -6.75 4.10
C THR A 90 -3.59 -8.03 4.71
N ILE A 91 -2.95 -8.49 5.80
CA ILE A 91 -3.33 -9.73 6.48
C ILE A 91 -3.85 -9.42 7.88
N LEU A 92 -5.11 -9.76 8.12
CA LEU A 92 -5.76 -9.62 9.43
C LEU A 92 -6.47 -10.92 9.79
N ASN A 93 -6.25 -11.44 10.99
CA ASN A 93 -6.88 -12.67 11.48
C ASN A 93 -6.74 -13.87 10.52
N ASN A 94 -5.54 -14.05 9.98
CA ASN A 94 -5.21 -15.10 9.00
C ASN A 94 -6.01 -15.01 7.69
N LYS A 95 -6.52 -13.84 7.35
CA LYS A 95 -7.19 -13.52 6.10
C LYS A 95 -6.38 -12.49 5.33
N VAL A 96 -6.16 -12.73 4.04
CA VAL A 96 -5.58 -11.73 3.14
C VAL A 96 -6.72 -10.96 2.50
N TYR A 97 -6.72 -9.65 2.67
CA TYR A 97 -7.57 -8.72 1.94
C TYR A 97 -6.77 -8.20 0.77
N GLN A 98 -7.28 -8.34 -0.44
CA GLN A 98 -6.68 -7.79 -1.66
C GLN A 98 -7.67 -6.89 -2.37
N LEU A 99 -7.22 -5.70 -2.72
CA LEU A 99 -7.98 -4.73 -3.48
C LEU A 99 -7.86 -4.96 -4.99
N THR A 100 -8.79 -4.40 -5.74
CA THR A 100 -8.71 -4.18 -7.19
C THR A 100 -8.84 -2.69 -7.49
N TRP A 101 -8.21 -2.21 -8.58
CA TRP A 101 -8.15 -0.78 -8.88
C TRP A 101 -9.52 -0.15 -9.12
N GLN A 102 -10.18 -0.47 -10.23
CA GLN A 102 -11.41 0.22 -10.68
C GLN A 102 -12.65 -0.67 -10.70
N ASN A 103 -12.53 -1.93 -10.31
CA ASN A 103 -13.64 -2.88 -10.34
C ASN A 103 -14.61 -2.71 -9.16
N ASN A 104 -14.30 -1.79 -8.21
CA ASN A 104 -15.10 -1.50 -7.01
C ASN A 104 -15.35 -2.73 -6.13
N GLU A 105 -14.43 -3.67 -6.15
CA GLU A 105 -14.47 -4.89 -5.34
C GLU A 105 -13.07 -5.33 -4.90
N GLY A 106 -13.04 -6.16 -3.88
CA GLY A 106 -11.83 -6.82 -3.39
C GLY A 106 -12.09 -8.27 -3.04
N TYR A 107 -11.03 -8.96 -2.70
CA TYR A 107 -11.06 -10.39 -2.38
C TYR A 107 -10.54 -10.67 -0.98
N ILE A 108 -11.11 -11.69 -0.34
CA ILE A 108 -10.61 -12.24 0.92
C ILE A 108 -10.18 -13.67 0.64
N TYR A 109 -8.92 -13.97 1.02
CA TYR A 109 -8.34 -15.30 0.93
C TYR A 109 -7.96 -15.82 2.31
N ASP A 110 -7.99 -17.12 2.51
CA ASP A 110 -7.27 -17.76 3.60
C ASP A 110 -5.76 -17.55 3.39
N ALA A 111 -5.06 -17.04 4.41
CA ALA A 111 -3.64 -16.69 4.28
C ALA A 111 -2.71 -17.89 4.08
N ASP A 112 -3.06 -19.07 4.57
CA ASP A 112 -2.22 -20.26 4.44
C ASP A 112 -2.43 -20.96 3.09
N THR A 113 -3.69 -21.15 2.70
CA THR A 113 -4.08 -21.94 1.53
C THR A 113 -4.21 -21.13 0.24
N PHE A 114 -4.39 -19.80 0.32
CA PHE A 114 -4.78 -18.92 -0.78
C PHE A 114 -6.13 -19.26 -1.42
N LYS A 115 -6.94 -20.04 -0.72
CA LYS A 115 -8.32 -20.26 -1.16
C LYS A 115 -9.09 -18.94 -1.03
N LYS A 116 -9.67 -18.48 -2.13
CA LYS A 116 -10.58 -17.34 -2.12
C LYS A 116 -11.84 -17.71 -1.37
N GLU A 117 -12.12 -16.98 -0.30
CA GLU A 117 -13.29 -17.20 0.54
C GLU A 117 -14.44 -16.27 0.21
N LYS A 118 -14.12 -15.04 -0.23
CA LYS A 118 -15.13 -14.02 -0.47
C LYS A 118 -14.67 -13.02 -1.52
N THR A 119 -15.59 -12.58 -2.36
CA THR A 119 -15.52 -11.30 -3.08
C THR A 119 -16.38 -10.30 -2.33
N PHE A 120 -15.91 -9.09 -2.09
CA PHE A 120 -16.66 -8.05 -1.41
C PHE A 120 -16.72 -6.77 -2.24
N PRO A 121 -17.89 -6.12 -2.34
CA PRO A 121 -17.98 -4.81 -2.94
C PRO A 121 -17.36 -3.75 -2.01
N TYR A 122 -16.81 -2.69 -2.57
CA TYR A 122 -16.43 -1.55 -1.76
C TYR A 122 -17.67 -0.84 -1.18
N PHE A 123 -17.50 -0.20 -0.04
CA PHE A 123 -18.60 0.50 0.66
C PHE A 123 -19.17 1.69 -0.13
N LYS A 124 -18.43 2.19 -1.11
CA LYS A 124 -18.84 3.20 -2.10
C LYS A 124 -17.99 3.06 -3.37
N LYS A 125 -18.35 3.80 -4.42
CA LYS A 125 -17.57 3.83 -5.65
C LYS A 125 -16.31 4.66 -5.46
N ILE A 126 -15.19 3.95 -5.24
CA ILE A 126 -13.83 4.49 -5.10
C ILE A 126 -12.86 3.56 -5.81
N GLU A 127 -11.65 4.05 -6.08
CA GLU A 127 -10.56 3.17 -6.50
C GLU A 127 -9.95 2.45 -5.29
N GLY A 128 -9.48 1.23 -5.49
CA GLY A 128 -8.66 0.53 -4.52
C GLY A 128 -7.19 0.77 -4.83
N TRP A 129 -6.41 1.27 -3.86
CA TRP A 129 -4.97 1.49 -4.01
C TRP A 129 -4.21 0.68 -2.96
N GLY A 130 -3.81 1.27 -1.85
CA GLY A 130 -3.14 0.57 -0.76
C GLY A 130 -4.10 0.17 0.35
N ILE A 131 -3.73 -0.83 1.13
CA ILE A 131 -4.46 -1.24 2.32
C ILE A 131 -3.51 -1.76 3.38
N THR A 132 -3.76 -1.40 4.65
CA THR A 132 -3.06 -1.92 5.82
C THR A 132 -4.03 -2.12 6.98
N ASN A 133 -3.58 -2.61 8.12
CA ASN A 133 -4.42 -2.79 9.30
C ASN A 133 -3.68 -2.48 10.61
N ASP A 134 -4.44 -2.10 11.65
CA ASP A 134 -3.93 -1.86 13.00
C ASP A 134 -4.16 -3.05 13.96
N GLY A 135 -4.52 -4.21 13.43
CA GLY A 135 -4.93 -5.39 14.18
C GLY A 135 -6.42 -5.42 14.53
N THR A 136 -7.16 -4.33 14.28
CA THR A 136 -8.60 -4.20 14.55
C THR A 136 -9.37 -3.71 13.33
N TYR A 137 -8.87 -2.68 12.68
CA TYR A 137 -9.48 -2.02 11.51
C TYR A 137 -8.57 -2.09 10.30
N LEU A 138 -9.17 -2.06 9.13
CA LEU A 138 -8.46 -1.88 7.86
C LEU A 138 -8.37 -0.38 7.53
N TYR A 139 -7.28 0.01 6.85
CA TYR A 139 -7.05 1.36 6.34
C TYR A 139 -6.76 1.28 4.85
N GLN A 140 -7.60 1.92 4.04
CA GLN A 140 -7.53 1.86 2.56
C GLN A 140 -7.31 3.24 1.98
N SER A 141 -6.32 3.39 1.10
CA SER A 141 -6.14 4.55 0.24
C SER A 141 -6.90 4.38 -1.09
N ASP A 142 -7.22 5.50 -1.73
CA ASP A 142 -8.01 5.56 -2.96
C ASP A 142 -7.41 6.49 -4.03
N GLY A 143 -6.14 6.85 -3.88
CA GLY A 143 -5.44 7.78 -4.77
C GLY A 143 -5.72 9.25 -4.52
N THR A 144 -6.65 9.59 -3.63
CA THR A 144 -6.86 10.95 -3.14
C THR A 144 -6.00 11.23 -1.90
N GLU A 145 -6.31 12.26 -1.16
CA GLU A 145 -5.73 12.51 0.16
C GLU A 145 -6.36 11.67 1.28
N LYS A 146 -7.38 10.87 0.97
CA LYS A 146 -8.12 10.10 1.97
C LYS A 146 -7.48 8.76 2.25
N ILE A 147 -7.49 8.38 3.53
CA ILE A 147 -7.31 7.01 3.98
C ILE A 147 -8.58 6.64 4.77
N TRP A 148 -9.28 5.64 4.28
CA TRP A 148 -10.55 5.17 4.81
C TRP A 148 -10.32 4.14 5.90
N LYS A 149 -10.96 4.30 7.04
CA LYS A 149 -10.98 3.31 8.12
C LYS A 149 -12.21 2.43 7.94
N ILE A 150 -12.00 1.12 7.88
CA ILE A 150 -13.01 0.13 7.50
C ILE A 150 -13.11 -0.93 8.60
N ASP A 151 -14.32 -1.28 8.99
CA ASP A 151 -14.60 -2.42 9.86
C ASP A 151 -14.44 -3.73 9.06
N PRO A 152 -13.51 -4.64 9.42
CA PRO A 152 -13.28 -5.87 8.68
C PRO A 152 -14.47 -6.85 8.74
N ALA A 153 -15.33 -6.76 9.75
CA ALA A 153 -16.50 -7.65 9.88
C ALA A 153 -17.62 -7.27 8.91
N THR A 154 -17.87 -5.98 8.74
CA THR A 154 -18.93 -5.45 7.88
C THR A 154 -18.47 -4.97 6.53
N LEU A 155 -17.17 -4.70 6.37
CA LEU A 155 -16.54 -4.10 5.19
C LEU A 155 -17.09 -2.71 4.82
N LYS A 156 -17.59 -2.00 5.85
CA LYS A 156 -18.09 -0.63 5.73
C LYS A 156 -17.13 0.37 6.34
N GLU A 157 -17.14 1.57 5.79
CA GLU A 157 -16.40 2.68 6.40
C GLU A 157 -16.95 2.99 7.79
N VAL A 158 -16.05 3.26 8.72
CA VAL A 158 -16.38 3.77 10.06
C VAL A 158 -15.85 5.17 10.26
N ASP A 159 -14.80 5.55 9.52
CA ASP A 159 -14.17 6.87 9.57
C ASP A 159 -13.23 7.06 8.38
N TYR A 160 -12.65 8.23 8.26
CA TYR A 160 -11.54 8.53 7.35
C TYR A 160 -10.66 9.65 7.88
N ILE A 161 -9.42 9.67 7.42
CA ILE A 161 -8.51 10.79 7.64
C ILE A 161 -8.15 11.45 6.31
N ASN A 162 -7.88 12.76 6.34
CA ASN A 162 -7.28 13.48 5.22
C ASN A 162 -5.79 13.68 5.50
N VAL A 163 -4.95 13.30 4.55
CA VAL A 163 -3.49 13.37 4.71
C VAL A 163 -2.98 14.75 4.36
N TYR A 164 -2.30 15.38 5.31
CA TYR A 164 -1.70 16.71 5.17
C TYR A 164 -0.24 16.72 5.61
N SER A 165 0.61 17.28 4.77
CA SER A 165 1.97 17.65 5.12
C SER A 165 1.98 19.14 5.43
N TYR A 166 1.92 19.49 6.71
CA TYR A 166 1.67 20.84 7.16
C TYR A 166 0.38 21.41 6.52
N GLU A 167 0.41 22.50 5.82
CA GLU A 167 -0.76 23.12 5.17
C GLU A 167 -1.09 22.50 3.80
N THR A 168 -0.26 21.57 3.32
CA THR A 168 -0.41 20.99 1.98
C THR A 168 -1.11 19.64 2.03
N LYS A 169 -2.17 19.50 1.28
CA LYS A 169 -2.87 18.24 1.06
C LYS A 169 -2.00 17.26 0.29
N VAL A 170 -1.83 16.05 0.82
CA VAL A 170 -1.04 14.98 0.19
C VAL A 170 -1.98 14.06 -0.55
N LYS A 171 -2.01 14.18 -1.86
CA LYS A 171 -2.76 13.28 -2.75
C LYS A 171 -1.90 12.12 -3.23
N SER A 172 -2.56 11.15 -3.85
CA SER A 172 -1.92 9.98 -4.44
C SER A 172 -1.17 9.12 -3.42
N VAL A 173 -1.68 9.07 -2.18
CA VAL A 173 -1.22 8.10 -1.20
C VAL A 173 -1.58 6.72 -1.72
N ASN A 174 -0.57 5.85 -1.85
CA ASN A 174 -0.71 4.56 -2.52
C ASN A 174 -0.55 3.41 -1.52
N GLU A 175 0.45 2.58 -1.69
CA GLU A 175 0.69 1.42 -0.84
C GLU A 175 0.94 1.83 0.61
N LEU A 176 0.40 1.06 1.55
CA LEU A 176 0.35 1.38 2.98
C LEU A 176 0.89 0.25 3.82
N GLU A 177 1.62 0.60 4.88
CA GLU A 177 2.07 -0.34 5.91
C GLU A 177 1.89 0.24 7.32
N TRP A 178 1.37 -0.58 8.24
CA TRP A 178 1.23 -0.20 9.65
C TRP A 178 2.47 -0.55 10.44
N ILE A 179 3.15 0.46 10.99
CA ILE A 179 4.37 0.27 11.79
C ILE A 179 4.28 1.11 13.08
N ASP A 180 4.34 0.45 14.21
CA ASP A 180 4.39 1.09 15.54
C ASP A 180 3.36 2.22 15.74
N GLY A 181 2.11 1.98 15.34
CA GLY A 181 1.02 2.93 15.52
C GLY A 181 0.97 4.06 14.51
N LYS A 182 1.70 3.96 13.40
CA LYS A 182 1.71 4.91 12.29
C LYS A 182 1.43 4.19 10.97
N ILE A 183 0.89 4.95 10.02
CA ILE A 183 0.73 4.48 8.65
C ILE A 183 1.92 5.02 7.83
N TYR A 184 2.68 4.11 7.25
CA TYR A 184 3.71 4.43 6.27
C TYR A 184 3.09 4.29 4.89
N GLY A 185 3.17 5.31 4.03
CA GLY A 185 2.55 5.28 2.71
C GLY A 185 3.49 5.74 1.61
N ASN A 186 3.53 4.99 0.52
CA ASN A 186 4.13 5.46 -0.72
C ASN A 186 3.29 6.63 -1.27
N ILE A 187 3.94 7.62 -1.83
CA ILE A 187 3.29 8.67 -2.61
C ILE A 187 3.56 8.38 -4.09
N TYR A 188 2.52 8.08 -4.85
CA TYR A 188 2.65 7.69 -6.26
C TYR A 188 3.48 8.69 -7.06
N GLN A 189 4.42 8.18 -7.85
CA GLN A 189 5.40 8.96 -8.64
C GLN A 189 6.35 9.84 -7.81
N LYS A 190 6.46 9.60 -6.51
CA LYS A 190 7.45 10.26 -5.65
C LYS A 190 8.35 9.22 -5.02
N ASP A 191 9.65 9.48 -5.00
CA ASP A 191 10.63 8.64 -4.30
C ASP A 191 10.66 9.00 -2.81
N ALA A 192 9.51 8.84 -2.15
CA ALA A 192 9.32 9.18 -0.75
C ALA A 192 8.25 8.31 -0.09
N ILE A 193 8.42 8.09 1.22
CA ILE A 193 7.42 7.49 2.08
C ILE A 193 6.99 8.54 3.11
N ALA A 194 5.69 8.74 3.26
CA ALA A 194 5.11 9.56 4.30
C ALA A 194 4.81 8.71 5.56
N VAL A 195 5.16 9.22 6.72
CA VAL A 195 4.78 8.65 8.03
C VAL A 195 3.60 9.44 8.55
N ILE A 196 2.43 8.82 8.58
CA ILE A 196 1.15 9.46 8.76
C ILE A 196 0.57 9.09 10.13
N ASN A 197 0.08 10.07 10.86
CA ASN A 197 -0.65 9.85 12.10
C ASN A 197 -2.07 9.35 11.78
N PRO A 198 -2.46 8.14 12.19
CA PRO A 198 -3.76 7.57 11.85
C PRO A 198 -4.95 8.23 12.55
N LYS A 199 -4.70 9.10 13.54
CA LYS A 199 -5.76 9.79 14.29
C LYS A 199 -6.23 11.07 13.60
N ASN A 200 -5.35 11.73 12.84
CA ASN A 200 -5.65 13.05 12.27
C ASN A 200 -5.12 13.28 10.85
N GLY A 201 -4.39 12.31 10.27
CA GLY A 201 -3.86 12.40 8.92
C GLY A 201 -2.61 13.28 8.75
N ALA A 202 -2.06 13.84 9.85
CA ALA A 202 -0.85 14.64 9.76
C ALA A 202 0.36 13.79 9.35
N VAL A 203 1.11 14.24 8.34
CA VAL A 203 2.41 13.67 8.00
C VAL A 203 3.41 14.17 9.04
N GLU A 204 3.88 13.28 9.91
CA GLU A 204 4.82 13.58 10.98
C GLU A 204 6.28 13.49 10.53
N ALA A 205 6.52 12.65 9.52
CA ALA A 205 7.85 12.49 8.95
C ALA A 205 7.79 12.06 7.47
N ILE A 206 8.90 12.29 6.77
CA ILE A 206 9.11 11.87 5.39
C ILE A 206 10.45 11.14 5.31
N ILE A 207 10.45 9.98 4.69
CA ILE A 207 11.66 9.25 4.30
C ILE A 207 11.93 9.58 2.83
N ASN A 208 13.01 10.31 2.57
CA ASN A 208 13.42 10.65 1.21
C ASN A 208 14.24 9.49 0.62
N LEU A 209 13.79 8.93 -0.50
CA LEU A 209 14.35 7.76 -1.18
C LEU A 209 14.84 8.06 -2.59
N VAL A 210 15.00 9.34 -2.96
CA VAL A 210 15.41 9.77 -4.32
C VAL A 210 16.69 9.07 -4.81
N ASP A 211 17.64 8.79 -3.92
CA ASP A 211 18.89 8.10 -4.25
C ASP A 211 18.80 6.57 -4.24
N LEU A 212 17.68 6.00 -3.73
CA LEU A 212 17.53 4.55 -3.60
C LEU A 212 17.50 3.85 -4.96
N LYS A 213 16.83 4.44 -5.94
CA LYS A 213 16.70 3.86 -7.28
C LYS A 213 18.06 3.58 -7.94
N SER A 214 19.06 4.43 -7.71
CA SER A 214 20.42 4.22 -8.22
C SER A 214 21.20 3.08 -7.54
N LYS A 215 20.70 2.55 -6.44
CA LYS A 215 21.35 1.51 -5.62
C LYS A 215 20.80 0.10 -5.87
N VAL A 216 19.87 -0.02 -6.80
CA VAL A 216 19.29 -1.31 -7.22
C VAL A 216 19.45 -1.48 -8.72
N THR A 217 19.30 -2.72 -9.19
CA THR A 217 19.36 -3.01 -10.63
C THR A 217 18.25 -2.27 -11.36
N GLN A 218 18.60 -1.47 -12.35
CA GLN A 218 17.67 -0.79 -13.23
C GLN A 218 17.44 -1.64 -14.48
N LEU A 219 16.19 -1.93 -14.77
CA LEU A 219 15.75 -2.62 -15.99
C LEU A 219 14.96 -1.64 -16.87
N PRO A 220 14.78 -1.93 -18.16
CA PRO A 220 14.00 -1.07 -19.05
C PRO A 220 12.57 -0.83 -18.58
N ASP A 221 12.00 -1.76 -17.83
CA ASP A 221 10.64 -1.70 -17.27
C ASP A 221 10.58 -1.21 -15.82
N THR A 222 11.70 -0.83 -15.20
CA THR A 222 11.68 -0.26 -13.85
C THR A 222 10.86 1.02 -13.82
N ASP A 223 9.78 1.01 -13.06
CA ASP A 223 8.84 2.12 -12.93
C ASP A 223 8.99 2.81 -11.56
N VAL A 224 7.91 3.05 -10.86
CA VAL A 224 7.89 3.80 -9.62
C VAL A 224 8.16 2.95 -8.39
N LEU A 225 8.64 3.60 -7.34
CA LEU A 225 8.74 3.03 -6.01
C LEU A 225 7.34 2.71 -5.47
N ASN A 226 7.11 1.47 -5.07
CA ASN A 226 5.86 1.03 -4.45
C ASN A 226 6.04 -0.31 -3.74
N GLY A 227 5.54 -0.42 -2.51
CA GLY A 227 5.66 -1.60 -1.67
C GLY A 227 6.51 -1.35 -0.43
N ILE A 228 5.87 -1.45 0.74
CA ILE A 228 6.47 -1.28 2.06
C ILE A 228 6.06 -2.48 2.90
N ALA A 229 7.02 -3.19 3.49
CA ALA A 229 6.73 -4.22 4.47
C ALA A 229 7.63 -4.10 5.68
N TYR A 230 7.07 -4.22 6.87
CA TYR A 230 7.82 -4.20 8.11
C TYR A 230 8.05 -5.62 8.64
N ASN A 231 9.30 -5.98 8.85
CA ASN A 231 9.63 -7.21 9.52
C ASN A 231 9.86 -6.95 11.02
N PRO A 232 8.92 -7.31 11.89
CA PRO A 232 9.02 -7.01 13.33
C PRO A 232 10.15 -7.77 14.03
N LYS A 233 10.58 -8.91 13.46
CA LYS A 233 11.65 -9.74 14.02
C LYS A 233 13.03 -9.08 13.86
N THR A 234 13.27 -8.50 12.70
CA THR A 234 14.54 -7.81 12.40
C THR A 234 14.45 -6.31 12.62
N LYS A 235 13.26 -5.76 12.84
CA LYS A 235 12.96 -4.33 12.93
C LYS A 235 13.46 -3.55 11.72
N THR A 236 13.26 -4.14 10.54
CA THR A 236 13.65 -3.54 9.26
C THR A 236 12.43 -3.33 8.37
N ILE A 237 12.50 -2.27 7.57
CA ILE A 237 11.51 -1.97 6.54
C ILE A 237 12.05 -2.47 5.21
N PHE A 238 11.24 -3.24 4.51
CA PHE A 238 11.48 -3.70 3.13
C PHE A 238 10.78 -2.75 2.17
N ILE A 239 11.48 -2.39 1.12
CA ILE A 239 10.98 -1.46 0.10
C ILE A 239 11.26 -2.07 -1.27
N THR A 240 10.30 -1.97 -2.17
CA THR A 240 10.44 -2.39 -3.56
C THR A 240 9.80 -1.37 -4.51
N GLY A 241 9.75 -1.73 -5.79
CA GLY A 241 9.12 -0.92 -6.84
C GLY A 241 8.41 -1.78 -7.88
N LYS A 242 7.87 -1.09 -8.86
CA LYS A 242 7.21 -1.65 -10.05
C LYS A 242 8.18 -1.76 -11.20
#